data_c3d1e9fee44d8b98fe477f74e34892fe
#
_entry.id   c3d1e9fee44d8b98fe477f74e34892fe
#
_cell.length_a   1.000
_cell.length_b   1.000
_cell.length_c   1.000
_cell.angle_alpha   90.00
_cell.angle_beta   90.00
_cell.angle_gamma   90.00
#
_symmetry.space_group_name_H-M   'P 1'
#
loop_
_entity.id
_entity.type
_entity.pdbx_description
1 polymer ?
#
loop_
_entity_poly.entity_id
_entity_poly.type
_entity_poly.pdbx_seq_one_letter_code
_entity_poly.pdbx_strand_id
1 'polypeptide(L)'
;MVQPISSKFEATGFVDSRIGGRQENQDCAGVRDTAIGLLVVVCDGMGGMQGGQIASTTAVTTIMSFFENIDKQADPAMTLVKAINEANAQIIAKGQEDPNLRGMGTTVTALLKTPKSAIVAHVGDSRIYQFRGGKKVFRTFDHSMVFEMVKKKVLTEEQARLSAQSNVILKALGVKPEVEVECQEIPYLKGDRFVLCSDGFWGAMPEEDFIALVTKKTNANQVLTTTANKVEAIGKEKGGDYDNLTAAIVEIESNSKMQVKMNTLAKTIIGLLAVLLIASVGLNAYNYFLGAKPVETVAMPKADPKVTIQFKDKTMEFTVSQDTILEDFKDVETKKSTKAKSDTVKTDKAPEKKS
;
A
#
# COMPACT_ATOMS: atom_id res chain seq x y z
N MET A 1 -1.20 25.15 -4.07
CA MET A 1 -2.53 25.34 -4.70
C MET A 1 -2.95 24.01 -5.29
N VAL A 2 -4.13 23.52 -4.91
CA VAL A 2 -4.62 22.20 -5.38
C VAL A 2 -4.88 22.25 -6.88
N GLN A 3 -4.27 21.30 -7.63
CA GLN A 3 -4.39 21.21 -9.09
C GLN A 3 -5.22 19.98 -9.46
N PRO A 4 -6.24 20.11 -10.35
CA PRO A 4 -7.06 18.99 -10.77
C PRO A 4 -6.31 18.06 -11.73
N ILE A 5 -6.60 16.78 -11.65
CA ILE A 5 -6.20 15.73 -12.61
C ILE A 5 -7.47 15.34 -13.38
N SER A 6 -7.40 15.43 -14.71
CA SER A 6 -8.43 14.89 -15.60
C SER A 6 -7.73 14.22 -16.76
N SER A 7 -7.98 12.91 -16.93
CA SER A 7 -7.23 12.08 -17.88
C SER A 7 -8.15 11.38 -18.87
N LYS A 8 -7.71 11.33 -20.13
CA LYS A 8 -8.34 10.50 -21.18
C LYS A 8 -8.27 8.99 -20.86
N PHE A 9 -7.48 8.60 -19.87
CA PHE A 9 -7.38 7.22 -19.41
C PHE A 9 -8.36 6.88 -18.28
N GLU A 10 -9.50 7.57 -18.21
CA GLU A 10 -10.57 7.27 -17.25
C GLU A 10 -10.07 7.29 -15.80
N ALA A 11 -9.41 8.38 -15.46
CA ALA A 11 -8.96 8.68 -14.11
C ALA A 11 -9.08 10.17 -13.85
N THR A 12 -9.49 10.52 -12.63
CA THR A 12 -9.58 11.88 -12.13
C THR A 12 -8.84 12.02 -10.81
N GLY A 13 -8.63 13.24 -10.35
CA GLY A 13 -7.97 13.41 -9.06
C GLY A 13 -7.47 14.82 -8.84
N PHE A 14 -6.56 14.95 -7.89
CA PHE A 14 -5.96 16.24 -7.51
C PHE A 14 -4.53 16.04 -6.99
N VAL A 15 -3.71 17.07 -7.19
CA VAL A 15 -2.37 17.21 -6.61
C VAL A 15 -2.38 18.44 -5.71
N ASP A 16 -1.77 18.34 -4.52
CA ASP A 16 -1.47 19.47 -3.64
C ASP A 16 -0.01 19.36 -3.18
N SER A 17 0.69 20.49 -3.19
CA SER A 17 2.05 20.63 -2.71
C SER A 17 2.14 21.90 -1.89
N ARG A 18 2.62 21.78 -0.64
CA ARG A 18 2.70 22.87 0.32
C ARG A 18 4.09 22.92 0.96
N ILE A 19 4.53 24.12 1.24
CA ILE A 19 5.85 24.38 1.82
C ILE A 19 6.00 23.86 3.27
N GLY A 20 4.86 23.69 3.98
CA GLY A 20 4.92 23.28 5.38
C GLY A 20 5.51 24.36 6.28
N GLY A 21 6.34 23.93 7.23
CA GLY A 21 7.09 24.79 8.13
C GLY A 21 8.48 25.18 7.62
N ARG A 22 8.84 24.77 6.40
CA ARG A 22 10.16 25.03 5.79
C ARG A 22 10.21 26.42 5.13
N GLN A 23 11.41 26.88 4.77
CA GLN A 23 11.60 28.13 4.01
C GLN A 23 11.41 27.93 2.51
N GLU A 24 11.67 26.72 2.00
CA GLU A 24 11.57 26.35 0.61
C GLU A 24 10.78 25.03 0.47
N ASN A 25 10.10 24.88 -0.67
CA ASN A 25 9.47 23.62 -1.01
C ASN A 25 10.41 22.81 -1.91
N GLN A 26 10.99 21.76 -1.36
CA GLN A 26 11.88 20.85 -2.08
C GLN A 26 11.11 19.67 -2.70
N ASP A 27 9.83 19.50 -2.40
CA ASP A 27 8.96 18.56 -3.10
C ASP A 27 8.61 19.05 -4.49
N CYS A 28 8.45 18.12 -5.42
CA CYS A 28 7.94 18.39 -6.76
C CYS A 28 6.97 17.30 -7.20
N ALA A 29 5.92 17.67 -7.91
CA ALA A 29 4.98 16.74 -8.49
C ALA A 29 4.69 17.07 -9.96
N GLY A 30 4.37 16.04 -10.74
CA GLY A 30 3.99 16.19 -12.13
C GLY A 30 2.89 15.23 -12.54
N VAL A 31 2.05 15.67 -13.48
CA VAL A 31 0.96 14.89 -14.06
C VAL A 31 0.95 15.06 -15.55
N ARG A 32 0.83 13.97 -16.30
CA ARG A 32 0.77 14.00 -17.77
C ARG A 32 -0.01 12.82 -18.33
N ASP A 33 -0.88 13.09 -19.29
CA ASP A 33 -1.38 12.08 -20.21
C ASP A 33 -0.32 11.77 -21.27
N THR A 34 0.15 10.54 -21.28
CA THR A 34 1.15 10.05 -22.25
C THR A 34 0.48 9.32 -23.41
N ALA A 35 1.28 8.73 -24.32
CA ALA A 35 0.75 7.86 -25.37
C ALA A 35 0.20 6.52 -24.83
N ILE A 36 0.67 6.06 -23.65
CA ILE A 36 0.39 4.72 -23.10
C ILE A 36 -0.38 4.73 -21.77
N GLY A 37 -0.53 5.88 -21.11
CA GLY A 37 -1.22 5.96 -19.81
C GLY A 37 -1.19 7.35 -19.20
N LEU A 38 -1.92 7.51 -18.08
CA LEU A 38 -1.77 8.65 -17.18
C LEU A 38 -0.54 8.43 -16.31
N LEU A 39 0.43 9.35 -16.39
CA LEU A 39 1.62 9.38 -15.55
C LEU A 39 1.46 10.42 -14.43
N VAL A 40 1.68 10.00 -13.19
CA VAL A 40 1.71 10.87 -12.00
C VAL A 40 3.01 10.58 -11.26
N VAL A 41 3.75 11.63 -10.92
CA VAL A 41 5.05 11.54 -10.22
C VAL A 41 5.05 12.48 -9.03
N VAL A 42 5.57 12.03 -7.89
CA VAL A 42 5.87 12.83 -6.72
C VAL A 42 7.31 12.53 -6.31
N CYS A 43 8.08 13.59 -6.08
CA CYS A 43 9.48 13.55 -5.70
C CYS A 43 9.69 14.46 -4.48
N ASP A 44 10.42 13.95 -3.50
CA ASP A 44 10.83 14.66 -2.29
C ASP A 44 12.33 14.91 -2.38
N GLY A 45 12.71 16.16 -2.42
CA GLY A 45 14.08 16.60 -2.69
C GLY A 45 14.89 16.74 -1.41
N MET A 46 16.15 16.27 -1.44
CA MET A 46 17.08 16.37 -0.34
C MET A 46 18.42 16.97 -0.78
N GLY A 47 19.06 17.74 0.11
CA GLY A 47 20.40 18.29 -0.11
C GLY A 47 20.41 19.80 -0.06
N GLY A 48 21.17 20.37 0.88
CA GLY A 48 21.52 21.80 1.02
C GLY A 48 20.46 22.83 0.62
N MET A 49 20.76 24.12 0.70
CA MET A 49 19.74 25.19 0.53
C MET A 49 18.88 25.10 -0.74
N GLN A 50 19.43 24.76 -1.89
CA GLN A 50 18.66 24.67 -3.15
C GLN A 50 18.75 23.30 -3.83
N GLY A 51 19.63 22.43 -3.35
CA GLY A 51 19.93 21.16 -4.01
C GLY A 51 18.71 20.24 -4.10
N GLY A 52 17.92 20.14 -3.02
CA GLY A 52 16.73 19.30 -3.00
C GLY A 52 15.68 19.71 -4.04
N GLN A 53 15.37 21.00 -4.12
CA GLN A 53 14.41 21.53 -5.10
C GLN A 53 14.87 21.29 -6.55
N ILE A 54 16.17 21.48 -6.81
CA ILE A 54 16.74 21.25 -8.14
C ILE A 54 16.68 19.76 -8.48
N ALA A 55 17.00 18.88 -7.53
CA ALA A 55 16.95 17.44 -7.73
C ALA A 55 15.53 16.95 -8.03
N SER A 56 14.55 17.28 -7.20
CA SER A 56 13.15 16.86 -7.38
C SER A 56 12.55 17.41 -8.67
N THR A 57 12.79 18.70 -8.98
CA THR A 57 12.33 19.33 -10.23
C THR A 57 12.99 18.68 -11.46
N THR A 58 14.29 18.38 -11.37
CA THR A 58 15.00 17.68 -12.47
C THR A 58 14.42 16.29 -12.68
N ALA A 59 14.16 15.55 -11.60
CA ALA A 59 13.54 14.22 -11.68
C ALA A 59 12.19 14.27 -12.38
N VAL A 60 11.27 15.10 -11.87
CA VAL A 60 9.92 15.22 -12.46
C VAL A 60 9.98 15.66 -13.91
N THR A 61 10.77 16.69 -14.24
CA THR A 61 10.85 17.21 -15.60
C THR A 61 11.43 16.16 -16.56
N THR A 62 12.51 15.48 -16.17
CA THR A 62 13.14 14.45 -17.03
C THR A 62 12.19 13.27 -17.25
N ILE A 63 11.55 12.78 -16.21
CA ILE A 63 10.57 11.67 -16.32
C ILE A 63 9.43 12.09 -17.24
N MET A 64 8.85 13.29 -17.08
CA MET A 64 7.75 13.76 -17.90
C MET A 64 8.16 13.91 -19.37
N SER A 65 9.35 14.50 -19.63
CA SER A 65 9.85 14.69 -21.00
C SER A 65 10.20 13.35 -21.68
N PHE A 66 10.67 12.36 -20.94
CA PHE A 66 10.94 11.03 -21.46
C PHE A 66 9.71 10.40 -22.12
N PHE A 67 8.51 10.70 -21.61
CA PHE A 67 7.25 10.19 -22.12
C PHE A 67 6.63 11.02 -23.28
N GLU A 68 7.25 12.12 -23.72
CA GLU A 68 6.69 12.97 -24.79
C GLU A 68 6.60 12.24 -26.14
N ASN A 69 7.63 11.45 -26.46
CA ASN A 69 7.76 10.80 -27.76
C ASN A 69 7.76 9.27 -27.67
N ILE A 70 7.09 8.71 -26.66
CA ILE A 70 7.02 7.26 -26.46
C ILE A 70 6.05 6.62 -27.46
N ASP A 71 6.50 5.49 -28.04
CA ASP A 71 5.66 4.64 -28.88
C ASP A 71 4.48 4.08 -28.05
N LYS A 72 3.30 4.02 -28.68
CA LYS A 72 2.08 3.45 -28.06
C LYS A 72 2.22 1.97 -27.71
N GLN A 73 3.16 1.26 -28.32
CA GLN A 73 3.45 -0.15 -28.09
C GLN A 73 4.61 -0.37 -27.11
N ALA A 74 5.23 0.71 -26.59
CA ALA A 74 6.30 0.60 -25.61
C ALA A 74 5.84 -0.19 -24.36
N ASP A 75 6.74 -1.01 -23.84
CA ASP A 75 6.50 -1.68 -22.55
C ASP A 75 6.42 -0.65 -21.42
N PRO A 76 5.29 -0.54 -20.70
CA PRO A 76 5.09 0.52 -19.73
C PRO A 76 6.06 0.45 -18.55
N ALA A 77 6.35 -0.77 -18.04
CA ALA A 77 7.21 -0.95 -16.87
C ALA A 77 8.68 -0.63 -17.23
N MET A 78 9.17 -1.18 -18.33
CA MET A 78 10.54 -0.86 -18.81
C MET A 78 10.70 0.62 -19.12
N THR A 79 9.70 1.25 -19.72
CA THR A 79 9.72 2.67 -20.07
C THR A 79 9.82 3.53 -18.81
N LEU A 80 9.01 3.23 -17.77
CA LEU A 80 9.03 3.97 -16.52
C LEU A 80 10.37 3.83 -15.81
N VAL A 81 10.91 2.61 -15.72
CA VAL A 81 12.25 2.37 -15.14
C VAL A 81 13.35 3.12 -15.88
N LYS A 82 13.34 3.12 -17.22
CA LYS A 82 14.31 3.88 -18.02
C LYS A 82 14.20 5.38 -17.79
N ALA A 83 12.97 5.92 -17.71
CA ALA A 83 12.75 7.34 -17.43
C ALA A 83 13.29 7.76 -16.06
N ILE A 84 13.12 6.92 -15.04
CA ILE A 84 13.65 7.16 -13.68
C ILE A 84 15.18 7.08 -13.68
N ASN A 85 15.78 6.12 -14.38
CA ASN A 85 17.24 6.02 -14.47
C ASN A 85 17.84 7.20 -15.24
N GLU A 86 17.16 7.69 -16.28
CA GLU A 86 17.57 8.92 -16.98
C GLU A 86 17.53 10.12 -16.04
N ALA A 87 16.48 10.25 -15.24
CA ALA A 87 16.39 11.31 -14.23
C ALA A 87 17.55 11.22 -13.22
N ASN A 88 17.91 10.03 -12.76
CA ASN A 88 19.08 9.81 -11.90
C ASN A 88 20.36 10.33 -12.55
N ALA A 89 20.60 9.99 -13.82
CA ALA A 89 21.78 10.44 -14.55
C ALA A 89 21.83 11.97 -14.69
N GLN A 90 20.69 12.62 -14.98
CA GLN A 90 20.61 14.06 -15.14
C GLN A 90 20.85 14.80 -13.80
N ILE A 91 20.38 14.27 -12.68
CA ILE A 91 20.64 14.85 -11.35
C ILE A 91 22.13 14.77 -11.05
N ILE A 92 22.76 13.63 -11.28
CA ILE A 92 24.20 13.44 -11.06
C ILE A 92 25.03 14.40 -11.93
N ALA A 93 24.67 14.53 -13.22
CA ALA A 93 25.36 15.42 -14.14
C ALA A 93 25.32 16.87 -13.62
N LYS A 94 24.16 17.38 -13.22
CA LYS A 94 24.03 18.73 -12.65
C LYS A 94 24.84 18.91 -11.36
N GLY A 95 24.88 17.90 -10.48
CA GLY A 95 25.70 17.94 -9.27
C GLY A 95 27.22 17.89 -9.54
N GLN A 96 27.63 17.43 -10.75
CA GLN A 96 29.03 17.49 -11.19
C GLN A 96 29.39 18.83 -11.82
N GLU A 97 28.44 19.48 -12.50
CA GLU A 97 28.58 20.79 -13.13
C GLU A 97 28.69 21.93 -12.10
N ASP A 98 27.90 21.86 -11.03
CA ASP A 98 27.88 22.87 -9.96
C ASP A 98 28.28 22.25 -8.60
N PRO A 99 29.45 22.64 -8.03
CA PRO A 99 29.89 22.17 -6.72
C PRO A 99 28.89 22.43 -5.58
N ASN A 100 28.05 23.45 -5.67
CA ASN A 100 27.04 23.79 -4.66
C ASN A 100 25.88 22.78 -4.65
N LEU A 101 25.69 22.03 -5.76
CA LEU A 101 24.66 21.01 -5.92
C LEU A 101 25.20 19.60 -5.66
N ARG A 102 26.47 19.46 -5.27
CA ARG A 102 27.08 18.16 -5.03
C ARG A 102 26.38 17.42 -3.90
N GLY A 103 25.96 16.18 -4.20
CA GLY A 103 25.24 15.33 -3.23
C GLY A 103 23.77 15.63 -3.09
N MET A 104 23.20 16.51 -3.93
CA MET A 104 21.75 16.64 -4.03
C MET A 104 21.12 15.33 -4.49
N GLY A 105 19.93 15.06 -4.03
CA GLY A 105 19.17 13.86 -4.38
C GLY A 105 17.68 14.09 -4.23
N THR A 106 16.92 13.07 -4.61
CA THR A 106 15.47 13.08 -4.43
C THR A 106 14.91 11.67 -4.35
N THR A 107 13.80 11.49 -3.65
CA THR A 107 12.97 10.31 -3.81
C THR A 107 12.25 10.36 -5.16
N VAL A 108 11.63 9.27 -5.54
CA VAL A 108 10.63 9.23 -6.61
C VAL A 108 9.54 8.23 -6.28
N THR A 109 8.30 8.63 -6.45
CA THR A 109 7.13 7.75 -6.58
C THR A 109 6.44 8.06 -7.89
N ALA A 110 6.17 7.03 -8.69
CA ALA A 110 5.55 7.17 -10.00
C ALA A 110 4.44 6.14 -10.21
N LEU A 111 3.30 6.62 -10.66
CA LEU A 111 2.16 5.83 -11.10
C LEU A 111 1.95 6.05 -12.61
N LEU A 112 2.06 5.00 -13.40
CA LEU A 112 1.64 4.99 -14.80
C LEU A 112 0.38 4.13 -14.93
N LYS A 113 -0.79 4.76 -14.92
CA LYS A 113 -2.07 4.09 -15.11
C LYS A 113 -2.32 3.89 -16.60
N THR A 114 -2.17 2.66 -17.07
CA THR A 114 -2.48 2.23 -18.44
C THR A 114 -3.93 1.69 -18.53
N PRO A 115 -4.47 1.43 -19.73
CA PRO A 115 -5.75 0.73 -19.85
C PRO A 115 -5.74 -0.71 -19.31
N LYS A 116 -4.55 -1.34 -19.18
CA LYS A 116 -4.42 -2.74 -18.75
C LYS A 116 -4.18 -2.87 -17.25
N SER A 117 -3.33 -2.04 -16.68
CA SER A 117 -2.82 -2.17 -15.32
C SER A 117 -2.28 -0.83 -14.81
N ALA A 118 -1.96 -0.76 -13.55
CA ALA A 118 -1.17 0.31 -12.96
C ALA A 118 0.28 -0.16 -12.80
N ILE A 119 1.23 0.57 -13.37
CA ILE A 119 2.64 0.39 -13.11
C ILE A 119 3.01 1.37 -12.00
N VAL A 120 3.49 0.86 -10.89
CA VAL A 120 3.98 1.63 -9.76
C VAL A 120 5.48 1.47 -9.64
N ALA A 121 6.21 2.57 -9.52
CA ALA A 121 7.65 2.55 -9.34
C ALA A 121 8.07 3.54 -8.26
N HIS A 122 9.08 3.19 -7.45
CA HIS A 122 9.60 4.09 -6.44
C HIS A 122 11.07 3.87 -6.12
N VAL A 123 11.70 4.92 -5.60
CA VAL A 123 13.00 4.93 -4.93
C VAL A 123 12.90 5.92 -3.77
N GLY A 124 13.26 5.49 -2.56
CA GLY A 124 13.18 6.32 -1.35
C GLY A 124 12.06 5.90 -0.42
N ASP A 125 11.57 6.82 0.39
CA ASP A 125 10.58 6.65 1.44
C ASP A 125 9.27 7.41 1.20
N SER A 126 9.16 8.14 0.09
CA SER A 126 7.86 8.57 -0.43
C SER A 126 7.04 7.35 -0.83
N ARG A 127 5.72 7.40 -0.63
CA ARG A 127 4.87 6.21 -0.72
C ARG A 127 3.81 6.27 -1.80
N ILE A 128 3.48 5.10 -2.34
CA ILE A 128 2.29 4.88 -3.17
C ILE A 128 1.36 3.92 -2.44
N TYR A 129 0.12 4.32 -2.26
CA TYR A 129 -0.95 3.49 -1.71
C TYR A 129 -2.00 3.22 -2.78
N GLN A 130 -2.61 2.03 -2.74
CA GLN A 130 -3.85 1.72 -3.44
C GLN A 130 -4.92 1.35 -2.42
N PHE A 131 -6.06 2.01 -2.48
CA PHE A 131 -7.22 1.75 -1.64
C PHE A 131 -8.39 1.23 -2.47
N ARG A 132 -9.08 0.23 -1.94
CA ARG A 132 -10.28 -0.36 -2.54
C ARG A 132 -11.36 -0.52 -1.47
N GLY A 133 -12.52 0.10 -1.68
CA GLY A 133 -13.61 0.03 -0.71
C GLY A 133 -13.24 0.49 0.70
N GLY A 134 -12.34 1.48 0.82
CA GLY A 134 -11.85 2.00 2.09
C GLY A 134 -10.75 1.17 2.76
N LYS A 135 -10.25 0.12 2.10
CA LYS A 135 -9.18 -0.75 2.62
C LYS A 135 -7.89 -0.55 1.83
N LYS A 136 -6.75 -0.55 2.50
CA LYS A 136 -5.43 -0.60 1.88
C LYS A 136 -5.24 -1.97 1.23
N VAL A 137 -5.06 -2.01 -0.09
CA VAL A 137 -4.81 -3.25 -0.85
C VAL A 137 -3.38 -3.35 -1.36
N PHE A 138 -2.68 -2.22 -1.43
CA PHE A 138 -1.27 -2.15 -1.80
C PHE A 138 -0.62 -0.93 -1.14
N ARG A 139 0.66 -1.04 -0.85
CA ARG A 139 1.56 0.06 -0.47
C ARG A 139 3.00 -0.30 -0.84
N THR A 140 3.78 0.69 -1.28
CA THR A 140 5.25 0.59 -1.42
C THR A 140 5.93 0.48 -0.05
N PHE A 141 7.10 -0.14 0.00
CA PHE A 141 7.92 -0.22 1.21
C PHE A 141 9.09 0.75 1.13
N ASP A 142 9.28 1.53 2.19
CA ASP A 142 10.29 2.57 2.22
C ASP A 142 11.70 1.99 2.10
N HIS A 143 12.56 2.64 1.33
CA HIS A 143 13.98 2.36 1.27
C HIS A 143 14.72 3.15 2.36
N SER A 144 14.36 2.94 3.63
CA SER A 144 14.99 3.58 4.79
C SER A 144 15.58 2.56 5.76
N MET A 145 16.51 3.02 6.59
CA MET A 145 17.17 2.15 7.57
C MET A 145 16.17 1.53 8.53
N VAL A 146 15.22 2.31 9.02
CA VAL A 146 14.22 1.85 10.00
C VAL A 146 13.26 0.84 9.38
N PHE A 147 12.89 0.99 8.10
CA PHE A 147 12.02 0.04 7.41
C PHE A 147 12.72 -1.29 7.07
N GLU A 148 14.03 -1.30 6.87
CA GLU A 148 14.78 -2.56 6.81
C GLU A 148 14.71 -3.33 8.15
N MET A 149 14.65 -2.62 9.28
CA MET A 149 14.42 -3.23 10.60
C MET A 149 12.98 -3.75 10.75
N VAL A 150 11.99 -3.03 10.18
CA VAL A 150 10.60 -3.50 10.13
C VAL A 150 10.48 -4.80 9.30
N LYS A 151 11.10 -4.86 8.11
CA LYS A 151 11.14 -6.09 7.29
C LYS A 151 11.75 -7.27 8.05
N LYS A 152 12.79 -7.00 8.85
CA LYS A 152 13.45 -8.02 9.72
C LYS A 152 12.67 -8.30 11.01
N LYS A 153 11.50 -7.68 11.23
CA LYS A 153 10.67 -7.80 12.43
C LYS A 153 11.37 -7.37 13.73
N VAL A 154 12.35 -6.49 13.64
CA VAL A 154 13.05 -5.88 14.79
C VAL A 154 12.27 -4.70 15.34
N LEU A 155 11.62 -3.92 14.48
CA LEU A 155 10.77 -2.79 14.83
C LEU A 155 9.35 -2.99 14.28
N THR A 156 8.37 -2.40 14.94
CA THR A 156 7.05 -2.16 14.34
C THR A 156 7.10 -0.92 13.44
N GLU A 157 6.14 -0.76 12.53
CA GLU A 157 6.06 0.43 11.67
C GLU A 157 5.92 1.72 12.50
N GLU A 158 5.16 1.68 13.59
CA GLU A 158 5.03 2.83 14.49
C GLU A 158 6.34 3.17 15.22
N GLN A 159 7.09 2.17 15.67
CA GLN A 159 8.42 2.40 16.25
C GLN A 159 9.39 2.98 15.20
N ALA A 160 9.32 2.51 13.96
CA ALA A 160 10.12 3.06 12.86
C ALA A 160 9.75 4.53 12.59
N ARG A 161 8.47 4.86 12.53
CA ARG A 161 7.98 6.23 12.32
C ARG A 161 8.42 7.20 13.41
N LEU A 162 8.45 6.75 14.67
CA LEU A 162 8.84 7.56 15.83
C LEU A 162 10.36 7.57 16.11
N SER A 163 11.13 6.83 15.33
CA SER A 163 12.58 6.74 15.50
C SER A 163 13.27 8.06 15.13
N ALA A 164 14.29 8.44 15.87
CA ALA A 164 15.18 9.55 15.50
C ALA A 164 15.92 9.32 14.16
N GLN A 165 15.95 8.08 13.66
CA GLN A 165 16.57 7.71 12.39
C GLN A 165 15.52 7.49 11.28
N SER A 166 14.27 7.89 11.48
CA SER A 166 13.19 7.74 10.50
C SER A 166 13.53 8.37 9.14
N ASN A 167 14.28 9.46 9.13
CA ASN A 167 14.68 10.19 7.92
C ASN A 167 15.97 9.66 7.25
N VAL A 168 16.53 8.51 7.70
CA VAL A 168 17.73 7.95 7.08
C VAL A 168 17.35 7.08 5.89
N ILE A 169 17.42 7.68 4.69
CA ILE A 169 17.11 7.02 3.43
C ILE A 169 18.32 6.22 2.93
N LEU A 170 18.09 5.01 2.44
CA LEU A 170 19.14 4.12 1.91
C LEU A 170 19.30 4.20 0.39
N LYS A 171 18.23 4.62 -0.33
CA LYS A 171 18.22 4.76 -1.78
C LYS A 171 17.54 6.06 -2.17
N ALA A 172 18.17 6.81 -3.06
CA ALA A 172 17.65 8.04 -3.66
C ALA A 172 18.25 8.25 -5.04
N LEU A 173 17.58 9.03 -5.90
CA LEU A 173 18.13 9.51 -7.16
C LEU A 173 19.19 10.57 -6.89
N GLY A 174 20.21 10.66 -7.73
CA GLY A 174 21.28 11.65 -7.64
C GLY A 174 22.46 11.25 -6.75
N VAL A 175 22.35 10.17 -5.96
CA VAL A 175 23.35 9.76 -4.96
C VAL A 175 24.36 8.76 -5.54
N LYS A 176 23.91 7.84 -6.37
CA LYS A 176 24.74 6.79 -6.98
C LYS A 176 24.49 6.71 -8.50
N PRO A 177 25.52 6.39 -9.31
CA PRO A 177 25.35 6.23 -10.77
C PRO A 177 24.29 5.20 -11.14
N GLU A 178 24.23 4.10 -10.40
CA GLU A 178 23.23 3.06 -10.58
C GLU A 178 22.25 3.09 -9.41
N VAL A 179 20.97 3.10 -9.74
CA VAL A 179 19.89 3.05 -8.76
C VAL A 179 18.96 1.88 -9.11
N GLU A 180 18.67 1.07 -8.11
CA GLU A 180 17.67 0.00 -8.22
C GLU A 180 16.28 0.60 -8.01
N VAL A 181 15.52 0.67 -9.11
CA VAL A 181 14.12 1.13 -9.09
C VAL A 181 13.22 -0.05 -8.74
N GLU A 182 12.48 0.02 -7.65
CA GLU A 182 11.44 -0.97 -7.35
C GLU A 182 10.22 -0.66 -8.23
N CYS A 183 9.88 -1.60 -9.12
CA CYS A 183 8.80 -1.44 -10.08
C CYS A 183 7.88 -2.66 -10.07
N GLN A 184 6.57 -2.43 -10.00
CA GLN A 184 5.56 -3.48 -9.98
C GLN A 184 4.39 -3.13 -10.89
N GLU A 185 3.84 -4.15 -11.55
CA GLU A 185 2.59 -4.07 -12.28
C GLU A 185 1.46 -4.64 -11.42
N ILE A 186 0.46 -3.82 -11.10
CA ILE A 186 -0.65 -4.19 -10.22
C ILE A 186 -2.01 -3.96 -10.90
N PRO A 187 -3.03 -4.80 -10.61
CA PRO A 187 -4.37 -4.62 -11.14
C PRO A 187 -5.11 -3.50 -10.40
N TYR A 188 -6.01 -2.82 -11.10
CA TYR A 188 -6.93 -1.86 -10.50
C TYR A 188 -8.38 -2.19 -10.88
N LEU A 189 -9.32 -1.67 -10.09
CA LEU A 189 -10.75 -1.73 -10.35
C LEU A 189 -11.32 -0.30 -10.35
N LYS A 190 -12.47 -0.14 -10.99
CA LYS A 190 -13.24 1.09 -10.88
C LYS A 190 -13.56 1.40 -9.41
N GLY A 191 -13.32 2.64 -9.01
CA GLY A 191 -13.48 3.10 -7.63
C GLY A 191 -12.24 2.88 -6.74
N ASP A 192 -11.15 2.31 -7.28
CA ASP A 192 -9.87 2.33 -6.57
C ASP A 192 -9.34 3.76 -6.49
N ARG A 193 -8.66 4.06 -5.39
CA ARG A 193 -7.97 5.33 -5.17
C ARG A 193 -6.49 5.06 -4.95
N PHE A 194 -5.65 5.70 -5.78
CA PHE A 194 -4.22 5.75 -5.55
C PHE A 194 -3.84 7.05 -4.83
N VAL A 195 -2.89 6.96 -3.91
CA VAL A 195 -2.31 8.12 -3.23
C VAL A 195 -0.80 8.01 -3.34
N LEU A 196 -0.18 9.00 -3.97
CA LEU A 196 1.27 9.17 -3.99
C LEU A 196 1.59 10.32 -3.05
N CYS A 197 2.57 10.18 -2.16
CA CYS A 197 2.86 11.23 -1.20
C CYS A 197 4.31 11.19 -0.68
N SER A 198 4.86 12.38 -0.38
CA SER A 198 6.11 12.53 0.36
C SER A 198 5.95 12.15 1.83
N ASP A 199 7.07 11.98 2.54
CA ASP A 199 7.08 11.58 3.95
C ASP A 199 6.42 12.63 4.86
N GLY A 200 6.61 13.92 4.59
CA GLY A 200 5.92 14.98 5.32
C GLY A 200 4.39 14.89 5.26
N PHE A 201 3.83 14.25 4.23
CA PHE A 201 2.39 14.06 4.11
C PHE A 201 1.89 12.83 4.88
N TRP A 202 2.57 11.67 4.81
CA TRP A 202 2.14 10.44 5.48
C TRP A 202 2.71 10.28 6.89
N GLY A 203 3.90 10.82 7.17
CA GLY A 203 4.67 10.57 8.39
C GLY A 203 4.20 11.33 9.63
N ALA A 204 3.37 12.37 9.47
CA ALA A 204 2.91 13.24 10.56
C ALA A 204 2.04 12.54 11.62
N MET A 205 1.37 11.44 11.26
CA MET A 205 0.42 10.71 12.10
C MET A 205 0.57 9.19 11.94
N PRO A 206 0.00 8.36 12.85
CA PRO A 206 -0.09 6.91 12.68
C PRO A 206 -0.73 6.52 11.35
N GLU A 207 -0.27 5.41 10.75
CA GLU A 207 -0.77 5.00 9.42
C GLU A 207 -2.29 4.73 9.42
N GLU A 208 -2.85 4.23 10.51
CA GLU A 208 -4.30 3.99 10.64
C GLU A 208 -5.09 5.29 10.53
N ASP A 209 -4.64 6.36 11.19
CA ASP A 209 -5.26 7.68 11.12
C ASP A 209 -5.15 8.28 9.72
N PHE A 210 -3.97 8.13 9.09
CA PHE A 210 -3.76 8.54 7.71
C PHE A 210 -4.71 7.82 6.76
N ILE A 211 -4.82 6.49 6.86
CA ILE A 211 -5.74 5.68 6.06
C ILE A 211 -7.18 6.13 6.26
N ALA A 212 -7.60 6.37 7.51
CA ALA A 212 -8.96 6.83 7.82
C ALA A 212 -9.28 8.17 7.15
N LEU A 213 -8.30 9.07 6.99
CA LEU A 213 -8.46 10.34 6.30
C LEU A 213 -8.55 10.15 4.78
N VAL A 214 -7.58 9.45 4.18
CA VAL A 214 -7.47 9.34 2.71
C VAL A 214 -8.51 8.41 2.09
N THR A 215 -9.20 7.61 2.90
CA THR A 215 -10.27 6.71 2.43
C THR A 215 -11.68 7.23 2.66
N LYS A 216 -11.83 8.46 3.17
CA LYS A 216 -13.17 9.09 3.31
C LYS A 216 -13.93 9.07 1.98
N LYS A 217 -15.24 8.79 2.07
CA LYS A 217 -16.15 8.74 0.91
C LYS A 217 -16.59 10.16 0.49
N THR A 218 -15.63 11.04 0.25
CA THR A 218 -15.83 12.37 -0.30
C THR A 218 -14.96 12.53 -1.54
N ASN A 219 -15.14 13.61 -2.31
CA ASN A 219 -14.32 13.84 -3.50
C ASN A 219 -12.83 13.98 -3.16
N ALA A 220 -11.96 13.64 -4.10
CA ALA A 220 -10.51 13.62 -3.92
C ALA A 220 -9.93 14.97 -3.46
N ASN A 221 -10.47 16.09 -3.94
CA ASN A 221 -10.04 17.43 -3.51
C ASN A 221 -10.29 17.64 -2.01
N GLN A 222 -11.48 17.32 -1.54
CA GLN A 222 -11.83 17.49 -0.13
C GLN A 222 -11.00 16.57 0.77
N VAL A 223 -10.76 15.32 0.33
CA VAL A 223 -9.90 14.38 1.04
C VAL A 223 -8.49 14.93 1.14
N LEU A 224 -7.90 15.34 0.01
CA LEU A 224 -6.54 15.87 -0.06
C LEU A 224 -6.38 17.11 0.82
N THR A 225 -7.27 18.11 0.67
CA THR A 225 -7.25 19.35 1.44
C THR A 225 -7.43 19.09 2.93
N THR A 226 -8.38 18.22 3.33
CA THR A 226 -8.63 17.91 4.74
C THR A 226 -7.44 17.21 5.37
N THR A 227 -6.82 16.27 4.66
CA THR A 227 -5.63 15.54 5.14
C THR A 227 -4.45 16.51 5.29
N ALA A 228 -4.16 17.32 4.28
CA ALA A 228 -3.08 18.30 4.33
C ALA A 228 -3.28 19.30 5.48
N ASN A 229 -4.48 19.84 5.67
CA ASN A 229 -4.79 20.73 6.78
C ASN A 229 -4.58 20.06 8.15
N LYS A 230 -4.90 18.77 8.27
CA LYS A 230 -4.65 18.02 9.52
C LYS A 230 -3.15 17.84 9.78
N VAL A 231 -2.36 17.53 8.74
CA VAL A 231 -0.90 17.43 8.83
C VAL A 231 -0.29 18.77 9.27
N GLU A 232 -0.69 19.89 8.64
CA GLU A 232 -0.23 21.22 9.03
C GLU A 232 -0.61 21.59 10.47
N ALA A 233 -1.81 21.22 10.92
CA ALA A 233 -2.22 21.44 12.30
C ALA A 233 -1.32 20.71 13.28
N ILE A 234 -1.04 19.43 13.01
CA ILE A 234 -0.11 18.61 13.82
C ILE A 234 1.31 19.22 13.83
N GLY A 235 1.79 19.67 12.67
CA GLY A 235 3.10 20.31 12.55
C GLY A 235 3.21 21.58 13.35
N LYS A 236 2.19 22.43 13.32
CA LYS A 236 2.10 23.67 14.12
C LYS A 236 2.05 23.40 15.61
N GLU A 237 1.29 22.40 16.05
CA GLU A 237 1.22 21.96 17.46
C GLU A 237 2.57 21.44 17.97
N LYS A 238 3.41 20.85 17.10
CA LYS A 238 4.75 20.34 17.42
C LYS A 238 5.86 21.41 17.35
N GLY A 239 5.53 22.67 17.19
CA GLY A 239 6.51 23.77 17.20
C GLY A 239 6.72 24.45 15.84
N GLY A 240 6.02 24.02 14.79
CA GLY A 240 6.00 24.74 13.51
C GLY A 240 7.11 24.35 12.51
N ASP A 241 8.14 23.61 12.94
CA ASP A 241 9.17 23.05 12.04
C ASP A 241 8.74 21.65 11.58
N TYR A 242 8.04 21.61 10.45
CA TYR A 242 7.58 20.37 9.81
C TYR A 242 7.83 20.41 8.32
N ASP A 243 7.88 19.26 7.69
CA ASP A 243 8.36 19.12 6.32
C ASP A 243 7.42 19.63 5.24
N ASN A 244 7.93 19.70 4.02
CA ASN A 244 7.13 19.92 2.84
C ASN A 244 6.06 18.82 2.70
N LEU A 245 4.88 19.16 2.19
CA LEU A 245 3.75 18.23 2.10
C LEU A 245 3.31 18.15 0.65
N THR A 246 3.58 17.03 0.01
CA THR A 246 3.10 16.82 -1.36
C THR A 246 2.37 15.50 -1.48
N ALA A 247 1.17 15.56 -2.07
CA ALA A 247 0.43 14.36 -2.40
C ALA A 247 -0.39 14.53 -3.69
N ALA A 248 -0.55 13.40 -4.38
CA ALA A 248 -1.48 13.23 -5.49
C ALA A 248 -2.50 12.15 -5.15
N ILE A 249 -3.78 12.43 -5.34
CA ILE A 249 -4.86 11.44 -5.26
C ILE A 249 -5.39 11.20 -6.66
N VAL A 250 -5.43 9.94 -7.08
CA VAL A 250 -5.96 9.49 -8.38
C VAL A 250 -7.11 8.52 -8.14
N GLU A 251 -8.29 8.86 -8.64
CA GLU A 251 -9.49 8.04 -8.59
C GLU A 251 -9.70 7.33 -9.93
N ILE A 252 -9.91 6.04 -9.89
CA ILE A 252 -10.03 5.20 -11.09
C ILE A 252 -11.50 5.06 -11.49
N GLU A 253 -11.81 5.39 -12.74
CA GLU A 253 -13.18 5.40 -13.27
C GLU A 253 -13.50 4.17 -14.13
N SER A 254 -12.51 3.31 -14.41
CA SER A 254 -12.65 2.08 -15.19
C SER A 254 -12.00 0.87 -14.56
N ASN A 255 -12.37 -0.32 -15.00
CA ASN A 255 -11.68 -1.55 -14.59
C ASN A 255 -10.43 -1.80 -15.43
N SER A 256 -9.40 -2.38 -14.81
CA SER A 256 -8.22 -2.81 -15.55
C SER A 256 -8.57 -3.93 -16.53
N LYS A 257 -7.90 -3.92 -17.69
CA LYS A 257 -7.99 -5.02 -18.68
C LYS A 257 -6.88 -6.06 -18.45
N MET A 258 -6.25 -6.03 -17.28
CA MET A 258 -5.22 -7.00 -16.92
C MET A 258 -5.82 -8.40 -16.87
N GLN A 259 -5.37 -9.28 -17.76
CA GLN A 259 -5.71 -10.69 -17.68
C GLN A 259 -4.83 -11.32 -16.60
N VAL A 260 -5.42 -11.65 -15.46
CA VAL A 260 -4.75 -12.50 -14.48
C VAL A 260 -4.54 -13.86 -15.15
N LYS A 261 -3.29 -14.18 -15.49
CA LYS A 261 -2.92 -15.51 -15.97
C LYS A 261 -3.09 -16.50 -14.82
N MET A 262 -4.31 -17.04 -14.66
CA MET A 262 -4.51 -18.16 -13.76
C MET A 262 -3.70 -19.35 -14.28
N ASN A 263 -2.90 -19.95 -13.41
CA ASN A 263 -2.19 -21.18 -13.75
C ASN A 263 -3.20 -22.29 -14.03
N THR A 264 -2.77 -23.32 -14.75
CA THR A 264 -3.62 -24.45 -15.15
C THR A 264 -4.25 -25.12 -13.92
N LEU A 265 -3.52 -25.22 -12.82
CA LEU A 265 -3.98 -25.80 -11.56
C LEU A 265 -5.16 -25.00 -10.97
N ALA A 266 -5.07 -23.68 -10.92
CA ALA A 266 -6.15 -22.84 -10.42
C ALA A 266 -7.41 -22.92 -11.29
N LYS A 267 -7.24 -22.99 -12.62
CA LYS A 267 -8.37 -23.21 -13.54
C LYS A 267 -9.04 -24.56 -13.33
N THR A 268 -8.24 -25.62 -13.12
CA THR A 268 -8.74 -26.96 -12.84
C THR A 268 -9.50 -27.02 -11.52
N ILE A 269 -8.95 -26.40 -10.45
CA ILE A 269 -9.63 -26.36 -9.14
C ILE A 269 -10.96 -25.62 -9.22
N ILE A 270 -11.00 -24.45 -9.88
CA ILE A 270 -12.25 -23.68 -10.07
C ILE A 270 -13.26 -24.49 -10.89
N GLY A 271 -12.80 -25.16 -11.94
CA GLY A 271 -13.65 -26.06 -12.75
C GLY A 271 -14.24 -27.20 -11.92
N LEU A 272 -13.44 -27.86 -11.10
CA LEU A 272 -13.91 -28.92 -10.20
C LEU A 272 -14.90 -28.41 -9.16
N LEU A 273 -14.64 -27.24 -8.55
CA LEU A 273 -15.56 -26.64 -7.59
C LEU A 273 -16.91 -26.25 -8.25
N ALA A 274 -16.87 -25.75 -9.49
CA ALA A 274 -18.09 -25.44 -10.25
C ALA A 274 -18.91 -26.70 -10.54
N VAL A 275 -18.25 -27.81 -10.94
CA VAL A 275 -18.91 -29.11 -11.18
C VAL A 275 -19.54 -29.65 -9.89
N LEU A 276 -18.82 -29.58 -8.76
CA LEU A 276 -19.33 -30.00 -7.46
C LEU A 276 -20.53 -29.17 -7.02
N LEU A 277 -20.51 -27.86 -7.26
CA LEU A 277 -21.62 -26.97 -6.96
C LEU A 277 -22.87 -27.34 -7.80
N ILE A 278 -22.69 -27.55 -9.10
CA ILE A 278 -23.78 -27.96 -10.01
C ILE A 278 -24.34 -29.32 -9.58
N ALA A 279 -23.49 -30.28 -9.27
CA ALA A 279 -23.89 -31.59 -8.78
C ALA A 279 -24.69 -31.51 -7.46
N SER A 280 -24.25 -30.67 -6.53
CA SER A 280 -24.93 -30.40 -5.26
C SER A 280 -26.31 -29.78 -5.46
N VAL A 281 -26.42 -28.78 -6.35
CA VAL A 281 -27.71 -28.15 -6.69
C VAL A 281 -28.63 -29.18 -7.40
N GLY A 282 -28.07 -29.96 -8.31
CA GLY A 282 -28.80 -31.02 -9.01
C GLY A 282 -29.35 -32.09 -8.08
N LEU A 283 -28.54 -32.52 -7.12
CA LEU A 283 -28.93 -33.52 -6.11
C LEU A 283 -30.03 -32.99 -5.18
N ASN A 284 -29.92 -31.72 -4.76
CA ASN A 284 -30.97 -31.07 -3.95
C ASN A 284 -32.27 -30.92 -4.72
N ALA A 285 -32.20 -30.53 -6.00
CA ALA A 285 -33.38 -30.45 -6.86
C ALA A 285 -34.04 -31.83 -7.10
N TYR A 286 -33.20 -32.85 -7.36
CA TYR A 286 -33.65 -34.25 -7.50
C TYR A 286 -34.42 -34.73 -6.24
N ASN A 287 -33.83 -34.52 -5.04
CA ASN A 287 -34.46 -34.88 -3.76
C ASN A 287 -35.77 -34.11 -3.52
N TYR A 288 -35.83 -32.84 -3.91
CA TYR A 288 -37.03 -32.03 -3.78
C TYR A 288 -38.18 -32.48 -4.72
N PHE A 289 -37.89 -32.77 -5.97
CA PHE A 289 -38.90 -33.12 -6.96
C PHE A 289 -39.37 -34.57 -6.89
N LEU A 290 -38.55 -35.52 -6.44
CA LEU A 290 -38.90 -36.93 -6.36
C LEU A 290 -39.49 -37.35 -5.01
N GLY A 291 -39.66 -36.41 -4.07
CA GLY A 291 -40.34 -36.69 -2.80
C GLY A 291 -39.70 -37.82 -2.00
N ALA A 292 -38.34 -37.91 -2.02
CA ALA A 292 -37.65 -38.87 -1.20
C ALA A 292 -38.08 -38.67 0.26
N LYS A 293 -38.76 -39.64 0.85
CA LYS A 293 -39.07 -39.65 2.28
C LYS A 293 -37.78 -39.38 3.05
N PRO A 294 -37.87 -38.63 4.16
CA PRO A 294 -36.65 -38.42 4.98
C PRO A 294 -36.05 -39.78 5.31
N VAL A 295 -34.79 -39.95 4.97
CA VAL A 295 -34.03 -41.10 5.38
C VAL A 295 -34.07 -41.14 6.89
N GLU A 296 -34.68 -42.19 7.48
CA GLU A 296 -34.58 -42.44 8.92
C GLU A 296 -33.12 -42.35 9.31
N THR A 297 -32.83 -41.44 10.21
CA THR A 297 -31.49 -41.23 10.74
C THR A 297 -31.06 -42.57 11.37
N VAL A 298 -30.26 -43.34 10.64
CA VAL A 298 -29.55 -44.45 11.20
C VAL A 298 -28.65 -43.88 12.28
N ALA A 299 -28.91 -44.25 13.52
CA ALA A 299 -28.09 -43.80 14.65
C ALA A 299 -26.62 -44.17 14.36
N MET A 300 -25.78 -43.17 14.20
CA MET A 300 -24.34 -43.38 14.06
C MET A 300 -23.80 -44.08 15.32
N PRO A 301 -22.88 -45.01 15.19
CA PRO A 301 -22.25 -45.63 16.32
C PRO A 301 -21.51 -44.57 17.16
N LYS A 302 -21.70 -44.60 18.46
CA LYS A 302 -21.06 -43.72 19.46
C LYS A 302 -19.55 -44.01 19.60
N ALA A 303 -18.79 -43.81 18.56
CA ALA A 303 -17.34 -43.83 18.64
C ALA A 303 -16.78 -42.63 17.85
N ASP A 304 -16.10 -41.76 18.56
CA ASP A 304 -15.42 -40.64 17.95
C ASP A 304 -14.37 -41.12 16.93
N PRO A 305 -14.36 -40.63 15.70
CA PRO A 305 -13.40 -41.03 14.69
C PRO A 305 -11.98 -40.65 15.12
N LYS A 306 -11.08 -41.61 15.19
CA LYS A 306 -9.66 -41.36 15.38
C LYS A 306 -9.02 -41.01 14.05
N VAL A 307 -8.41 -39.87 13.97
CA VAL A 307 -7.62 -39.43 12.79
C VAL A 307 -6.14 -39.63 13.12
N THR A 308 -5.48 -40.48 12.38
CA THR A 308 -4.04 -40.72 12.50
C THR A 308 -3.31 -39.96 11.40
N ILE A 309 -2.42 -39.03 11.76
CA ILE A 309 -1.57 -38.31 10.82
C ILE A 309 -0.13 -38.74 11.01
N GLN A 310 0.51 -39.27 9.97
CA GLN A 310 1.91 -39.66 9.95
C GLN A 310 2.79 -38.57 9.35
N PHE A 311 3.68 -38.01 10.13
CA PHE A 311 4.75 -37.12 9.68
C PHE A 311 6.10 -37.76 9.92
N LYS A 312 6.84 -37.93 8.86
CA LYS A 312 8.20 -38.44 8.69
C LYS A 312 8.79 -39.35 9.80
N ASP A 313 8.62 -39.10 11.09
CA ASP A 313 9.12 -39.95 12.19
C ASP A 313 8.28 -39.84 13.47
N LYS A 314 7.07 -39.33 13.39
CA LYS A 314 6.13 -39.28 14.54
C LYS A 314 4.71 -39.49 14.07
N THR A 315 4.06 -40.48 14.71
CA THR A 315 2.62 -40.72 14.57
C THR A 315 1.91 -39.97 15.69
N MET A 316 0.93 -39.12 15.36
CA MET A 316 0.05 -38.47 16.34
C MET A 316 -1.39 -38.90 16.07
N GLU A 317 -2.05 -39.41 17.10
CA GLU A 317 -3.48 -39.74 17.07
C GLU A 317 -4.27 -38.57 17.67
N PHE A 318 -5.26 -38.10 16.94
CA PHE A 318 -6.21 -37.09 17.40
C PHE A 318 -7.60 -37.71 17.45
N THR A 319 -8.30 -37.53 18.56
CA THR A 319 -9.71 -37.84 18.67
C THR A 319 -10.48 -36.55 18.41
N VAL A 320 -11.29 -36.51 17.35
CA VAL A 320 -12.12 -35.34 17.03
C VAL A 320 -13.49 -35.58 17.65
N SER A 321 -13.84 -34.87 18.73
CA SER A 321 -15.18 -34.95 19.30
C SER A 321 -16.16 -34.12 18.45
N GLN A 322 -17.37 -34.63 18.25
CA GLN A 322 -18.41 -33.93 17.46
C GLN A 322 -18.82 -32.60 18.07
N ASP A 323 -18.58 -32.39 19.36
CA ASP A 323 -18.94 -31.15 20.05
C ASP A 323 -18.02 -29.98 19.69
N THR A 324 -16.77 -30.24 19.30
CA THR A 324 -15.80 -29.19 18.93
C THR A 324 -16.12 -28.53 17.59
N ILE A 325 -16.78 -29.24 16.67
CA ILE A 325 -17.12 -28.70 15.34
C ILE A 325 -18.34 -27.77 15.39
N LEU A 326 -19.23 -27.96 16.37
CA LEU A 326 -20.44 -27.15 16.51
C LEU A 326 -20.23 -25.84 17.30
N GLU A 327 -19.21 -25.76 18.15
CA GLU A 327 -18.88 -24.55 18.89
C GLU A 327 -18.15 -23.52 18.04
N ASP A 328 -17.25 -23.93 17.14
CA ASP A 328 -16.52 -23.01 16.26
C ASP A 328 -17.42 -22.28 15.23
N PHE A 329 -18.58 -22.85 14.89
CA PHE A 329 -19.54 -22.20 14.00
C PHE A 329 -20.54 -21.27 14.73
N LYS A 330 -20.71 -21.40 16.06
CA LYS A 330 -21.58 -20.52 16.86
C LYS A 330 -20.88 -19.25 17.33
N ASP A 331 -19.56 -19.25 17.45
CA ASP A 331 -18.78 -18.10 17.91
C ASP A 331 -18.58 -17.00 16.85
N VAL A 332 -18.97 -17.22 15.61
CA VAL A 332 -18.92 -16.20 14.55
C VAL A 332 -20.16 -15.28 14.57
N GLU A 333 -21.27 -15.71 15.17
CA GLU A 333 -22.51 -14.90 15.20
C GLU A 333 -22.79 -14.16 16.52
N THR A 334 -22.10 -14.43 17.62
CA THR A 334 -22.48 -13.90 18.94
C THR A 334 -21.45 -13.01 19.65
N LYS A 335 -20.37 -12.55 19.01
CA LYS A 335 -19.53 -11.48 19.59
C LYS A 335 -19.99 -10.08 19.18
N LYS A 336 -21.27 -9.79 19.41
CA LYS A 336 -21.76 -8.44 19.70
C LYS A 336 -22.49 -8.47 21.04
N SER A 337 -21.91 -7.75 22.01
CA SER A 337 -22.37 -7.46 23.38
C SER A 337 -22.01 -8.49 24.45
N THR A 338 -21.05 -8.15 25.28
CA THR A 338 -21.20 -7.73 26.67
C THR A 338 -19.83 -7.52 27.35
N LYS A 339 -19.56 -6.31 27.63
CA LYS A 339 -19.00 -5.60 28.77
C LYS A 339 -18.37 -6.40 29.92
N ALA A 340 -17.20 -5.93 30.20
CA ALA A 340 -16.45 -5.81 31.46
C ALA A 340 -17.19 -6.13 32.76
N LYS A 341 -16.52 -6.92 33.61
CA LYS A 341 -16.47 -6.70 35.07
C LYS A 341 -15.14 -7.21 35.63
N SER A 342 -14.46 -6.28 36.21
CA SER A 342 -13.49 -6.29 37.31
C SER A 342 -13.05 -7.63 37.90
N ASP A 343 -11.74 -7.85 37.92
CA ASP A 343 -11.10 -8.61 39.00
C ASP A 343 -9.93 -7.80 39.58
N THR A 344 -10.12 -7.50 40.86
CA THR A 344 -9.19 -6.88 41.79
C THR A 344 -8.04 -7.84 42.09
N VAL A 345 -6.82 -7.44 41.80
CA VAL A 345 -5.61 -8.13 42.26
C VAL A 345 -5.16 -7.46 43.56
N LYS A 346 -5.10 -8.26 44.60
CA LYS A 346 -4.51 -7.92 45.89
C LYS A 346 -3.01 -7.72 45.77
N THR A 347 -2.54 -6.61 46.29
CA THR A 347 -1.13 -6.32 46.54
C THR A 347 -0.66 -7.00 47.80
N ASP A 348 0.31 -7.90 47.69
CA ASP A 348 1.11 -8.32 48.83
C ASP A 348 2.40 -7.49 48.91
N LYS A 349 2.60 -6.95 50.10
CA LYS A 349 3.79 -6.18 50.51
C LYS A 349 4.98 -7.10 50.70
N ALA A 350 6.14 -6.70 50.22
CA ALA A 350 7.44 -7.21 50.66
C ALA A 350 8.26 -6.10 51.33
N PRO A 351 9.14 -6.42 52.30
CA PRO A 351 9.59 -5.47 53.29
C PRO A 351 10.89 -4.74 52.89
N GLU A 352 11.01 -3.54 53.48
CA GLU A 352 12.23 -2.72 53.51
C GLU A 352 13.45 -3.49 54.11
N LYS A 353 14.63 -3.28 53.47
CA LYS A 353 15.90 -3.32 54.18
C LYS A 353 16.76 -2.11 53.81
N LYS A 354 17.10 -1.41 54.91
CA LYS A 354 18.10 -0.33 54.99
C LYS A 354 19.48 -0.81 54.64
N SER A 355 20.24 -0.05 53.94
CA SER A 355 21.48 0.64 54.28
C SER A 355 21.99 1.42 53.10
#